data_81cbdbdf036d3932932cb97db9c2cb7f
#
_entry.id   81cbdbdf036d3932932cb97db9c2cb7f
#
_cell.length_a   1.000
_cell.length_b   1.000
_cell.length_c   1.000
_cell.angle_alpha   90.00
_cell.angle_beta   90.00
_cell.angle_gamma   90.00
#
_symmetry.space_group_name_H-M   'P 1'
#
loop_
_entity.id
_entity.type
_entity.pdbx_description
1 polymer ?
#
loop_
_entity_poly.entity_id
_entity_poly.type
_entity_poly.pdbx_seq_one_letter_code
_entity_poly.pdbx_strand_id
1 'polypeptide(L)'
;MKNFLASACTLVFVIAATVLAQEQEWNPSRVKECDRPCLVNIVDGYMNAIFKHDPKTGPPMSKDIRVTENTAEIGVGEGVLWRSRVEPTGFKIHVADPVAGQVAIQTRLKIQGRDALVAVRLKIDRGKIQEIEQLFDRNVNEAAIPLLTTPRPALVNDVPPNQRRSREYMIWAANSYFDALEGDNGKIAAFAEDCVRHEQGYQTVRNPPPGGRSRPGPALPDPKTESGREQLAFSMLTCTQQIDSKAFAYMKHIRPRRALIVDEQKGLVATFPLFVHDGTRRGAPADAPPGMIQNLITMETFGIRDGLIHEVEVFPFVTVPYGWGNGWTIGSGR
;
A
#
# COMPACT_ATOMS: atom_id res chain seq x y z
N MET A 1 -61.70 -50.25 -7.90
CA MET A 1 -61.51 -48.80 -7.72
C MET A 1 -60.02 -48.61 -7.42
N LYS A 2 -59.25 -48.14 -8.41
CA LYS A 2 -57.80 -47.97 -8.30
C LYS A 2 -57.53 -46.46 -8.21
N ASN A 3 -57.00 -46.02 -7.08
CA ASN A 3 -56.55 -44.63 -6.89
C ASN A 3 -55.15 -44.43 -7.45
N PHE A 4 -55.02 -43.59 -8.46
CA PHE A 4 -53.73 -43.07 -8.95
C PHE A 4 -53.34 -41.84 -8.11
N LEU A 5 -52.24 -41.93 -7.38
CA LEU A 5 -51.57 -40.76 -6.78
C LEU A 5 -50.57 -40.24 -7.80
N ALA A 6 -50.83 -39.03 -8.30
CA ALA A 6 -49.89 -38.27 -9.12
C ALA A 6 -48.89 -37.55 -8.23
N SER A 7 -47.63 -37.94 -8.31
CA SER A 7 -46.52 -37.25 -7.66
C SER A 7 -46.07 -36.08 -8.51
N ALA A 8 -46.30 -34.86 -8.05
CA ALA A 8 -45.78 -33.63 -8.67
C ALA A 8 -44.33 -33.39 -8.28
N CYS A 9 -43.43 -33.59 -9.20
CA CYS A 9 -42.00 -33.28 -9.01
C CYS A 9 -41.77 -31.77 -9.29
N THR A 10 -41.61 -30.99 -8.25
CA THR A 10 -41.31 -29.55 -8.34
C THR A 10 -39.84 -29.38 -8.65
N LEU A 11 -39.48 -29.04 -9.87
CA LEU A 11 -38.12 -28.63 -10.25
C LEU A 11 -37.88 -27.22 -9.68
N VAL A 12 -37.01 -27.13 -8.67
CA VAL A 12 -36.45 -25.86 -8.19
C VAL A 12 -35.33 -25.47 -9.14
N PHE A 13 -35.56 -24.52 -10.01
CA PHE A 13 -34.50 -23.86 -10.78
C PHE A 13 -33.73 -22.92 -9.84
N VAL A 14 -32.52 -23.32 -9.42
CA VAL A 14 -31.55 -22.42 -8.80
C VAL A 14 -30.94 -21.57 -9.92
N ILE A 15 -31.43 -20.34 -10.06
CA ILE A 15 -30.80 -19.33 -10.91
C ILE A 15 -29.57 -18.87 -10.15
N ALA A 16 -28.41 -19.41 -10.52
CA ALA A 16 -27.13 -18.83 -10.11
C ALA A 16 -26.98 -17.48 -10.84
N ALA A 17 -27.30 -16.40 -10.14
CA ALA A 17 -26.98 -15.05 -10.58
C ALA A 17 -25.46 -14.89 -10.54
N THR A 18 -24.80 -15.17 -11.66
CA THR A 18 -23.43 -14.70 -11.90
C THR A 18 -23.50 -13.18 -11.96
N VAL A 19 -23.10 -12.53 -10.86
CA VAL A 19 -22.81 -11.09 -10.87
C VAL A 19 -21.54 -10.94 -11.70
N LEU A 20 -21.72 -10.79 -13.00
CA LEU A 20 -20.69 -10.23 -13.86
C LEU A 20 -20.52 -8.80 -13.39
N ALA A 21 -19.40 -8.52 -12.70
CA ALA A 21 -18.97 -7.15 -12.46
C ALA A 21 -18.85 -6.51 -13.84
N GLN A 22 -19.84 -5.70 -14.24
CA GLN A 22 -19.75 -4.93 -15.46
C GLN A 22 -18.51 -4.08 -15.38
N GLU A 23 -17.59 -4.27 -16.29
CA GLU A 23 -16.45 -3.38 -16.50
C GLU A 23 -17.02 -1.99 -16.78
N GLN A 24 -17.04 -1.16 -15.74
CA GLN A 24 -17.50 0.21 -15.88
C GLN A 24 -16.36 0.97 -16.52
N GLU A 25 -16.50 1.33 -17.81
CA GLU A 25 -15.52 2.14 -18.52
C GLU A 25 -15.21 3.43 -17.74
N TRP A 26 -13.94 3.86 -17.76
CA TRP A 26 -13.52 5.12 -17.16
C TRP A 26 -14.41 6.27 -17.67
N ASN A 27 -15.08 6.93 -16.74
CA ASN A 27 -15.99 8.03 -17.05
C ASN A 27 -15.39 9.36 -16.59
N PRO A 28 -14.94 10.22 -17.53
CA PRO A 28 -14.34 11.52 -17.20
C PRO A 28 -15.30 12.47 -16.45
N SER A 29 -16.61 12.29 -16.54
CA SER A 29 -17.58 13.09 -15.79
C SER A 29 -17.57 12.84 -14.28
N ARG A 30 -16.86 11.79 -13.80
CA ARG A 30 -16.61 11.54 -12.37
C ARG A 30 -15.48 12.38 -11.80
N VAL A 31 -14.67 13.04 -12.64
CA VAL A 31 -13.59 13.92 -12.19
C VAL A 31 -14.19 15.12 -11.46
N LYS A 32 -13.73 15.33 -10.23
CA LYS A 32 -14.03 16.55 -9.48
C LYS A 32 -13.28 17.74 -10.08
N GLU A 33 -13.20 18.84 -9.38
CA GLU A 33 -12.64 20.13 -9.84
C GLU A 33 -11.16 20.08 -10.26
N CYS A 34 -10.44 18.97 -9.97
CA CYS A 34 -8.98 18.86 -10.15
C CYS A 34 -8.67 17.50 -10.78
N ASP A 35 -8.19 17.53 -12.01
CA ASP A 35 -7.74 16.33 -12.73
C ASP A 35 -6.41 15.78 -12.19
N ARG A 36 -5.91 14.69 -12.78
CA ARG A 36 -4.67 14.06 -12.36
C ARG A 36 -3.47 15.01 -12.34
N PRO A 37 -3.15 15.76 -13.41
CA PRO A 37 -2.06 16.75 -13.41
C PRO A 37 -2.23 17.82 -12.32
N CYS A 38 -3.43 18.32 -12.12
CA CYS A 38 -3.75 19.28 -11.08
C CYS A 38 -3.43 18.72 -9.68
N LEU A 39 -3.87 17.50 -9.36
CA LEU A 39 -3.58 16.84 -8.08
C LEU A 39 -2.09 16.62 -7.85
N VAL A 40 -1.35 16.19 -8.88
CA VAL A 40 0.11 16.02 -8.82
C VAL A 40 0.80 17.35 -8.54
N ASN A 41 0.39 18.42 -9.22
CA ASN A 41 0.92 19.76 -8.96
C ASN A 41 0.64 20.24 -7.53
N ILE A 42 -0.50 19.88 -6.95
CA ILE A 42 -0.83 20.23 -5.56
C ILE A 42 0.11 19.50 -4.58
N VAL A 43 0.33 18.21 -4.74
CA VAL A 43 1.22 17.49 -3.80
C VAL A 43 2.68 17.90 -3.98
N ASP A 44 3.14 18.15 -5.21
CA ASP A 44 4.49 18.67 -5.45
C ASP A 44 4.64 20.11 -4.90
N GLY A 45 3.61 20.95 -5.02
CA GLY A 45 3.56 22.28 -4.40
C GLY A 45 3.63 22.22 -2.88
N TYR A 46 2.93 21.26 -2.26
CA TYR A 46 3.01 21.01 -0.82
C TYR A 46 4.44 20.57 -0.41
N MET A 47 5.05 19.64 -1.13
CA MET A 47 6.43 19.23 -0.87
C MET A 47 7.42 20.38 -1.02
N ASN A 48 7.24 21.23 -2.04
CA ASN A 48 8.07 22.41 -2.23
C ASN A 48 7.95 23.42 -1.07
N ALA A 49 6.76 23.55 -0.47
CA ALA A 49 6.57 24.40 0.71
C ALA A 49 7.32 23.82 1.94
N ILE A 50 7.31 22.48 2.12
CA ILE A 50 8.13 21.81 3.13
C ILE A 50 9.64 22.14 2.93
N PHE A 51 10.16 22.03 1.70
CA PHE A 51 11.57 22.33 1.41
C PHE A 51 11.96 23.78 1.69
N LYS A 52 10.99 24.69 1.63
CA LYS A 52 11.15 26.11 1.96
C LYS A 52 10.90 26.43 3.43
N HIS A 53 10.41 25.47 4.21
CA HIS A 53 9.96 25.64 5.60
C HIS A 53 8.90 26.76 5.75
N ASP A 54 8.10 27.00 4.71
CA ASP A 54 7.08 28.06 4.71
C ASP A 54 5.75 27.53 4.15
N PRO A 55 4.79 27.20 5.04
CA PRO A 55 3.46 26.72 4.63
C PRO A 55 2.70 27.73 3.73
N LYS A 56 3.01 29.02 3.81
CA LYS A 56 2.35 30.07 3.02
C LYS A 56 2.72 30.02 1.54
N THR A 57 3.82 29.35 1.20
CA THR A 57 4.26 29.17 -0.20
C THR A 57 3.62 27.94 -0.86
N GLY A 58 2.87 27.16 -0.10
CA GLY A 58 2.19 25.94 -0.56
C GLY A 58 0.79 26.20 -1.13
N PRO A 59 0.12 25.12 -1.56
CA PRO A 59 -1.25 25.19 -2.03
C PRO A 59 -2.21 25.65 -0.91
N PRO A 60 -3.37 26.24 -1.27
CA PRO A 60 -4.35 26.67 -0.28
C PRO A 60 -4.82 25.52 0.63
N MET A 61 -4.92 25.82 1.92
CA MET A 61 -5.37 24.87 2.95
C MET A 61 -6.72 25.33 3.55
N SER A 62 -7.52 24.38 3.98
CA SER A 62 -8.74 24.65 4.74
C SER A 62 -8.43 25.23 6.12
N LYS A 63 -9.36 25.98 6.70
CA LYS A 63 -9.24 26.45 8.09
C LYS A 63 -9.33 25.29 9.08
N ASP A 64 -10.13 24.26 8.73
CA ASP A 64 -10.38 23.07 9.56
C ASP A 64 -9.55 21.87 9.06
N ILE A 65 -8.35 22.17 8.54
CA ILE A 65 -7.45 21.13 8.02
C ILE A 65 -7.01 20.19 9.14
N ARG A 66 -7.01 18.89 8.83
CA ARG A 66 -6.43 17.88 9.71
C ARG A 66 -5.09 17.42 9.20
N VAL A 67 -4.08 17.43 10.07
CA VAL A 67 -2.72 17.04 9.73
C VAL A 67 -2.26 15.96 10.70
N THR A 68 -1.68 14.88 10.18
CA THR A 68 -0.98 13.89 11.00
C THR A 68 0.44 13.65 10.51
N GLU A 69 1.36 13.38 11.44
CA GLU A 69 2.71 12.92 11.17
C GLU A 69 2.97 11.65 11.98
N ASN A 70 3.29 10.53 11.31
CA ASN A 70 3.47 9.23 11.93
C ASN A 70 2.37 8.89 12.95
N THR A 71 1.10 9.10 12.56
CA THR A 71 -0.14 8.91 13.34
C THR A 71 -0.50 9.99 14.37
N ALA A 72 0.45 10.80 14.80
CA ALA A 72 0.18 11.89 15.74
C ALA A 72 -0.47 13.08 15.02
N GLU A 73 -1.52 13.65 15.58
CA GLU A 73 -2.12 14.88 15.08
C GLU A 73 -1.24 16.07 15.43
N ILE A 74 -0.97 16.93 14.44
CA ILE A 74 -0.08 18.10 14.57
C ILE A 74 -0.71 19.32 13.88
N GLY A 75 -0.17 20.51 14.17
CA GLY A 75 -0.51 21.73 13.44
C GLY A 75 0.22 21.83 12.09
N VAL A 76 -0.33 22.67 11.20
CA VAL A 76 0.34 23.02 9.94
C VAL A 76 1.66 23.74 10.23
N GLY A 77 2.72 23.31 9.55
CA GLY A 77 4.07 23.87 9.80
C GLY A 77 4.78 23.27 11.02
N GLU A 78 4.15 22.29 11.65
CA GLU A 78 4.74 21.54 12.77
C GLU A 78 5.25 20.17 12.32
N GLY A 79 5.91 19.46 13.25
CA GLY A 79 6.46 18.13 12.99
C GLY A 79 7.84 18.14 12.34
N VAL A 80 8.36 16.95 12.12
CA VAL A 80 9.74 16.75 11.66
C VAL A 80 9.93 17.23 10.23
N LEU A 81 8.96 16.94 9.34
CA LEU A 81 9.08 17.32 7.93
C LEU A 81 9.10 18.85 7.76
N TRP A 82 8.37 19.60 8.57
CA TRP A 82 8.33 21.07 8.48
C TRP A 82 9.48 21.76 9.21
N ARG A 83 9.92 21.19 10.34
CA ARG A 83 10.89 21.86 11.24
C ARG A 83 12.33 21.38 11.06
N SER A 84 12.56 20.33 10.27
CA SER A 84 13.91 19.85 9.95
C SER A 84 14.33 20.32 8.57
N ARG A 85 15.64 20.44 8.35
CA ARG A 85 16.18 20.58 7.00
C ARG A 85 15.83 19.34 6.17
N VAL A 86 15.03 19.52 5.13
CA VAL A 86 14.56 18.48 4.23
C VAL A 86 14.98 18.79 2.79
N GLU A 87 15.57 17.81 2.12
CA GLU A 87 16.08 17.95 0.76
C GLU A 87 15.50 16.88 -0.16
N PRO A 88 15.07 17.23 -1.39
CA PRO A 88 14.57 16.26 -2.37
C PRO A 88 15.72 15.39 -2.92
N THR A 89 15.39 14.17 -3.36
CA THR A 89 16.35 13.25 -3.99
C THR A 89 15.98 12.84 -5.42
N GLY A 90 14.85 13.30 -5.93
CA GLY A 90 14.38 12.97 -7.29
C GLY A 90 13.51 11.70 -7.39
N PHE A 91 13.59 10.75 -6.46
CA PHE A 91 12.73 9.57 -6.45
C PHE A 91 11.31 9.94 -6.04
N LYS A 92 10.32 9.73 -6.92
CA LYS A 92 8.91 10.06 -6.68
C LYS A 92 7.97 9.09 -7.38
N ILE A 93 6.99 8.57 -6.64
CA ILE A 93 5.85 7.81 -7.16
C ILE A 93 4.60 8.59 -6.78
N HIS A 94 3.86 9.08 -7.77
CA HIS A 94 2.59 9.79 -7.57
C HIS A 94 1.43 8.85 -7.84
N VAL A 95 0.46 8.83 -6.94
CA VAL A 95 -0.83 8.17 -7.11
C VAL A 95 -1.92 9.23 -6.94
N ALA A 96 -2.67 9.51 -7.99
CA ALA A 96 -3.65 10.59 -8.01
C ALA A 96 -5.03 10.09 -8.41
N ASP A 97 -6.03 10.46 -7.64
CA ASP A 97 -7.43 10.03 -7.75
C ASP A 97 -8.34 11.24 -7.94
N PRO A 98 -8.62 11.64 -9.18
CA PRO A 98 -9.51 12.76 -9.46
C PRO A 98 -10.95 12.53 -8.98
N VAL A 99 -11.40 11.27 -8.90
CA VAL A 99 -12.75 10.92 -8.44
C VAL A 99 -12.90 11.14 -6.94
N ALA A 100 -11.90 10.74 -6.15
CA ALA A 100 -11.90 10.95 -4.70
C ALA A 100 -11.39 12.35 -4.29
N GLY A 101 -10.74 13.08 -5.21
CA GLY A 101 -10.04 14.32 -4.88
C GLY A 101 -8.85 14.08 -3.96
N GLN A 102 -8.13 12.97 -4.16
CA GLN A 102 -6.99 12.61 -3.32
C GLN A 102 -5.74 12.37 -4.15
N VAL A 103 -4.59 12.62 -3.53
CA VAL A 103 -3.28 12.35 -4.13
C VAL A 103 -2.32 11.90 -3.04
N ALA A 104 -1.44 10.97 -3.39
CA ALA A 104 -0.29 10.63 -2.57
C ALA A 104 1.00 10.64 -3.37
N ILE A 105 2.08 10.84 -2.64
CA ILE A 105 3.45 10.68 -3.12
C ILE A 105 4.21 9.74 -2.20
N GLN A 106 4.89 8.74 -2.77
CA GLN A 106 5.96 8.01 -2.11
C GLN A 106 7.30 8.55 -2.63
N THR A 107 8.19 8.93 -1.75
CA THR A 107 9.45 9.57 -2.12
C THR A 107 10.57 9.24 -1.13
N ARG A 108 11.82 9.31 -1.61
CA ARG A 108 13.00 9.35 -0.75
C ARG A 108 13.41 10.80 -0.59
N LEU A 109 13.72 11.20 0.64
CA LEU A 109 14.20 12.55 0.98
C LEU A 109 15.46 12.44 1.83
N LYS A 110 16.17 13.56 2.01
CA LYS A 110 17.12 13.70 3.09
C LYS A 110 16.51 14.55 4.20
N ILE A 111 16.46 14.03 5.42
CA ILE A 111 16.05 14.77 6.62
C ILE A 111 17.27 14.93 7.51
N GLN A 112 17.71 16.17 7.72
CA GLN A 112 18.95 16.48 8.46
C GLN A 112 20.17 15.74 7.90
N GLY A 113 20.26 15.65 6.57
CA GLY A 113 21.35 15.01 5.84
C GLY A 113 21.27 13.46 5.76
N ARG A 114 20.31 12.81 6.42
CA ARG A 114 20.10 11.36 6.39
C ARG A 114 18.96 11.02 5.45
N ASP A 115 19.11 9.92 4.72
CA ASP A 115 18.02 9.41 3.87
C ASP A 115 16.81 9.00 4.72
N ALA A 116 15.63 9.27 4.19
CA ALA A 116 14.35 8.91 4.76
C ALA A 116 13.39 8.49 3.66
N LEU A 117 12.56 7.50 3.93
CA LEU A 117 11.45 7.11 3.08
C LEU A 117 10.18 7.80 3.58
N VAL A 118 9.47 8.44 2.69
CA VAL A 118 8.36 9.32 3.03
C VAL A 118 7.16 9.01 2.15
N ALA A 119 5.98 9.00 2.76
CA ALA A 119 4.70 9.00 2.06
C ALA A 119 3.86 10.18 2.56
N VAL A 120 3.29 10.95 1.63
CA VAL A 120 2.37 12.04 1.95
C VAL A 120 1.07 11.83 1.18
N ARG A 121 -0.06 11.86 1.89
CA ARG A 121 -1.40 11.86 1.31
C ARG A 121 -2.06 13.21 1.55
N LEU A 122 -2.67 13.75 0.52
CA LEU A 122 -3.51 14.94 0.58
C LEU A 122 -4.92 14.60 0.12
N LYS A 123 -5.93 15.15 0.80
CA LYS A 123 -7.31 15.19 0.33
C LYS A 123 -7.69 16.62 0.00
N ILE A 124 -8.18 16.81 -1.20
CA ILE A 124 -8.52 18.10 -1.78
C ILE A 124 -10.05 18.18 -1.94
N ASP A 125 -10.62 19.28 -1.52
CA ASP A 125 -12.01 19.63 -1.75
C ASP A 125 -12.13 21.14 -1.99
N ARG A 126 -12.88 21.51 -3.04
CA ARG A 126 -13.08 22.90 -3.45
C ARG A 126 -11.77 23.70 -3.56
N GLY A 127 -10.77 23.08 -4.22
CA GLY A 127 -9.46 23.66 -4.47
C GLY A 127 -8.58 23.87 -3.23
N LYS A 128 -8.93 23.30 -2.06
CA LYS A 128 -8.16 23.41 -0.81
C LYS A 128 -7.80 22.06 -0.26
N ILE A 129 -6.64 21.95 0.35
CA ILE A 129 -6.24 20.77 1.11
C ILE A 129 -7.06 20.72 2.40
N GLN A 130 -7.77 19.60 2.63
CA GLN A 130 -8.59 19.33 3.81
C GLN A 130 -7.89 18.39 4.80
N GLU A 131 -7.10 17.45 4.27
CA GLU A 131 -6.39 16.46 5.06
C GLU A 131 -4.96 16.32 4.56
N ILE A 132 -4.03 16.19 5.50
CA ILE A 132 -2.63 15.88 5.26
C ILE A 132 -2.24 14.72 6.16
N GLU A 133 -1.77 13.62 5.56
CA GLU A 133 -1.22 12.48 6.29
C GLU A 133 0.21 12.26 5.83
N GLN A 134 1.15 12.36 6.77
CA GLN A 134 2.57 12.23 6.55
C GLN A 134 3.09 11.01 7.30
N LEU A 135 3.72 10.11 6.58
CA LEU A 135 4.44 8.97 7.15
C LEU A 135 5.90 9.06 6.73
N PHE A 136 6.82 8.83 7.65
CA PHE A 136 8.24 8.74 7.29
C PHE A 136 8.98 7.76 8.21
N ASP A 137 9.99 7.11 7.63
CA ASP A 137 10.98 6.27 8.31
C ASP A 137 12.38 6.77 7.97
N ARG A 138 13.21 6.95 8.99
CA ARG A 138 14.62 7.36 8.86
C ARG A 138 15.60 6.19 8.99
N ASN A 139 15.10 5.00 9.20
CA ASN A 139 15.91 3.77 9.27
C ASN A 139 16.16 3.20 7.88
N VAL A 140 16.57 4.04 6.93
CA VAL A 140 16.89 3.62 5.58
C VAL A 140 18.25 2.96 5.55
N ASN A 141 18.29 1.73 5.07
CA ASN A 141 19.54 1.03 4.87
C ASN A 141 20.30 1.64 3.69
N GLU A 142 21.59 1.94 3.90
CA GLU A 142 22.44 2.52 2.85
C GLU A 142 22.49 1.66 1.56
N ALA A 143 22.43 0.34 1.70
CA ALA A 143 22.39 -0.57 0.55
C ALA A 143 21.07 -0.49 -0.26
N ALA A 144 20.00 0.12 0.26
CA ALA A 144 18.77 0.38 -0.46
C ALA A 144 18.82 1.68 -1.29
N ILE A 145 19.71 2.62 -0.96
CA ILE A 145 19.74 3.95 -1.58
C ILE A 145 19.91 3.88 -3.10
N PRO A 146 20.82 3.07 -3.67
CA PRO A 146 20.94 2.92 -5.13
C PRO A 146 19.66 2.40 -5.80
N LEU A 147 18.87 1.60 -5.10
CA LEU A 147 17.61 1.03 -5.59
C LEU A 147 16.45 2.05 -5.57
N LEU A 148 16.63 3.15 -4.83
CA LEU A 148 15.65 4.23 -4.62
C LEU A 148 16.10 5.54 -5.30
N THR A 149 16.77 5.45 -6.44
CA THR A 149 17.18 6.62 -7.24
C THR A 149 16.15 6.96 -8.32
N THR A 150 15.57 5.95 -8.93
CA THR A 150 14.57 6.09 -10.01
C THR A 150 13.44 5.11 -9.79
N PRO A 151 12.18 5.56 -9.85
CA PRO A 151 11.03 4.66 -9.77
C PRO A 151 11.00 3.66 -10.93
N ARG A 152 10.50 2.47 -10.68
CA ARG A 152 10.32 1.47 -11.74
C ARG A 152 9.26 1.95 -12.75
N PRO A 153 9.46 1.66 -14.06
CA PRO A 153 8.53 2.10 -15.12
C PRO A 153 7.08 1.72 -14.85
N ALA A 154 6.83 0.55 -14.27
CA ALA A 154 5.49 0.06 -13.93
C ALA A 154 4.73 0.95 -12.92
N LEU A 155 5.43 1.78 -12.14
CA LEU A 155 4.85 2.68 -11.15
C LEU A 155 4.68 4.13 -11.67
N VAL A 156 5.20 4.44 -12.86
CA VAL A 156 5.16 5.81 -13.39
C VAL A 156 4.59 5.93 -14.80
N ASN A 157 4.54 4.84 -15.56
CA ASN A 157 3.99 4.82 -16.91
C ASN A 157 2.47 4.67 -16.89
N ASP A 158 1.80 5.15 -17.94
CA ASP A 158 0.38 4.93 -18.13
C ASP A 158 0.10 3.47 -18.48
N VAL A 159 -0.98 2.93 -17.94
CA VAL A 159 -1.50 1.64 -18.37
C VAL A 159 -2.30 1.83 -19.68
N PRO A 160 -2.05 1.02 -20.71
CA PRO A 160 -2.84 1.06 -21.94
C PRO A 160 -4.34 0.96 -21.66
N PRO A 161 -5.21 1.71 -22.36
CA PRO A 161 -6.64 1.74 -22.07
C PRO A 161 -7.31 0.38 -21.98
N ASN A 162 -6.94 -0.55 -22.85
CA ASN A 162 -7.47 -1.92 -22.88
C ASN A 162 -7.03 -2.80 -21.70
N GLN A 163 -6.00 -2.38 -20.94
CA GLN A 163 -5.50 -3.08 -19.74
C GLN A 163 -5.98 -2.43 -18.45
N ARG A 164 -6.68 -1.30 -18.52
CA ARG A 164 -7.23 -0.63 -17.33
C ARG A 164 -8.42 -1.40 -16.79
N ARG A 165 -8.67 -1.23 -15.51
CA ARG A 165 -9.84 -1.77 -14.81
C ARG A 165 -10.56 -0.66 -14.06
N SER A 166 -11.83 -0.90 -13.74
CA SER A 166 -12.62 0.06 -12.97
C SER A 166 -12.02 0.28 -11.59
N ARG A 167 -12.31 1.44 -11.02
CA ARG A 167 -11.91 1.84 -9.67
C ARG A 167 -12.28 0.77 -8.64
N GLU A 168 -13.51 0.29 -8.69
CA GLU A 168 -14.05 -0.70 -7.75
C GLU A 168 -13.29 -2.03 -7.84
N TYR A 169 -12.99 -2.45 -9.06
CA TYR A 169 -12.19 -3.66 -9.29
C TYR A 169 -10.77 -3.50 -8.74
N MET A 170 -10.13 -2.36 -8.98
CA MET A 170 -8.77 -2.10 -8.50
C MET A 170 -8.70 -2.08 -6.98
N ILE A 171 -9.71 -1.51 -6.29
CA ILE A 171 -9.83 -1.55 -4.83
C ILE A 171 -9.99 -2.99 -4.35
N TRP A 172 -10.82 -3.79 -5.02
CA TRP A 172 -10.99 -5.21 -4.70
C TRP A 172 -9.67 -5.96 -4.87
N ALA A 173 -8.97 -5.78 -5.98
CA ALA A 173 -7.69 -6.44 -6.23
C ALA A 173 -6.64 -6.10 -5.16
N ALA A 174 -6.51 -4.83 -4.77
CA ALA A 174 -5.62 -4.44 -3.67
C ALA A 174 -6.03 -5.07 -2.33
N ASN A 175 -7.34 -5.15 -2.03
CA ASN A 175 -7.82 -5.79 -0.81
C ASN A 175 -7.60 -7.31 -0.82
N SER A 176 -7.67 -7.97 -1.97
CA SER A 176 -7.43 -9.42 -2.08
C SER A 176 -6.02 -9.81 -1.62
N TYR A 177 -5.03 -8.93 -1.76
CA TYR A 177 -3.70 -9.12 -1.21
C TYR A 177 -3.71 -9.21 0.32
N PHE A 178 -4.42 -8.31 0.98
CA PHE A 178 -4.52 -8.34 2.44
C PHE A 178 -5.34 -9.54 2.93
N ASP A 179 -6.38 -9.94 2.20
CA ASP A 179 -7.15 -11.16 2.49
C ASP A 179 -6.26 -12.41 2.37
N ALA A 180 -5.39 -12.44 1.38
CA ALA A 180 -4.43 -13.52 1.20
C ALA A 180 -3.43 -13.59 2.37
N LEU A 181 -2.90 -12.46 2.82
CA LEU A 181 -2.00 -12.39 3.98
C LEU A 181 -2.68 -12.84 5.28
N GLU A 182 -3.92 -12.40 5.54
CA GLU A 182 -4.70 -12.81 6.71
C GLU A 182 -5.11 -14.28 6.66
N GLY A 183 -5.34 -14.82 5.46
CA GLY A 183 -5.76 -16.20 5.22
C GLY A 183 -4.62 -17.20 5.03
N ASP A 184 -3.34 -16.75 5.02
CA ASP A 184 -2.19 -17.58 4.65
C ASP A 184 -2.40 -18.37 3.34
N ASN A 185 -3.06 -17.73 2.35
CA ASN A 185 -3.44 -18.33 1.09
C ASN A 185 -3.23 -17.36 -0.08
N GLY A 186 -2.11 -17.47 -0.77
CA GLY A 186 -1.73 -16.59 -1.86
C GLY A 186 -2.65 -16.66 -3.08
N LYS A 187 -3.47 -17.73 -3.22
CA LYS A 187 -4.43 -17.89 -4.33
C LYS A 187 -5.64 -16.97 -4.21
N ILE A 188 -5.88 -16.35 -3.04
CA ILE A 188 -6.95 -15.37 -2.85
C ILE A 188 -6.60 -14.06 -3.55
N ALA A 189 -5.32 -13.69 -3.56
CA ALA A 189 -4.88 -12.44 -4.17
C ALA A 189 -4.92 -12.50 -5.70
N ALA A 190 -5.30 -11.39 -6.31
CA ALA A 190 -5.31 -11.22 -7.77
C ALA A 190 -3.89 -11.03 -8.33
N PHE A 191 -2.93 -11.89 -7.97
CA PHE A 191 -1.56 -11.79 -8.45
C PHE A 191 -1.40 -12.19 -9.91
N ALA A 192 -0.61 -11.39 -10.64
CA ALA A 192 -0.03 -11.80 -11.90
C ALA A 192 1.08 -12.84 -11.67
N GLU A 193 1.37 -13.65 -12.67
CA GLU A 193 2.47 -14.62 -12.57
C GLU A 193 3.82 -13.92 -12.38
N ASP A 194 4.01 -12.77 -13.04
CA ASP A 194 5.23 -11.94 -12.95
C ASP A 194 5.24 -10.98 -11.75
N CYS A 195 4.29 -11.11 -10.82
CA CYS A 195 4.21 -10.26 -9.63
C CYS A 195 5.57 -10.12 -8.93
N VAL A 196 5.96 -8.87 -8.62
CA VAL A 196 7.10 -8.53 -7.78
C VAL A 196 6.67 -7.67 -6.60
N ARG A 197 7.36 -7.83 -5.48
CA ARG A 197 7.13 -7.04 -4.27
C ARG A 197 8.44 -6.39 -3.83
N HIS A 198 8.37 -5.10 -3.56
CA HIS A 198 9.47 -4.32 -3.04
C HIS A 198 9.10 -3.73 -1.67
N GLU A 199 9.98 -3.88 -0.72
CA GLU A 199 9.85 -3.34 0.63
C GLU A 199 11.07 -2.50 0.96
N GLN A 200 10.87 -1.24 1.34
CA GLN A 200 11.96 -0.32 1.67
C GLN A 200 13.05 -0.27 0.56
N GLY A 201 12.62 -0.38 -0.72
CA GLY A 201 13.50 -0.38 -1.88
C GLY A 201 14.04 -1.76 -2.31
N TYR A 202 13.93 -2.79 -1.47
CA TYR A 202 14.41 -4.12 -1.83
C TYR A 202 13.34 -4.99 -2.46
N GLN A 203 13.67 -5.64 -3.57
CA GLN A 203 12.83 -6.71 -4.12
C GLN A 203 12.88 -7.93 -3.18
N THR A 204 11.71 -8.38 -2.70
CA THR A 204 11.59 -9.45 -1.69
C THR A 204 11.01 -10.75 -2.23
N VAL A 205 10.52 -10.75 -3.48
CA VAL A 205 10.02 -11.92 -4.20
C VAL A 205 10.68 -12.01 -5.56
N ARG A 206 10.75 -13.21 -6.16
CA ARG A 206 11.37 -13.46 -7.47
C ARG A 206 12.77 -12.82 -7.57
N ASN A 207 13.52 -12.85 -6.50
CA ASN A 207 14.81 -12.19 -6.37
C ASN A 207 15.95 -13.23 -6.25
N PRO A 208 16.38 -13.83 -7.37
CA PRO A 208 17.48 -14.81 -7.34
C PRO A 208 18.83 -14.15 -7.00
N PRO A 209 19.81 -14.92 -6.52
CA PRO A 209 21.17 -14.43 -6.37
C PRO A 209 21.73 -13.82 -7.68
N PRO A 210 22.55 -12.75 -7.60
CA PRO A 210 23.17 -12.17 -6.40
C PRO A 210 22.26 -11.23 -5.60
N GLY A 211 21.06 -10.89 -6.04
CA GLY A 211 20.10 -10.05 -5.33
C GLY A 211 19.55 -10.70 -4.07
N GLY A 212 19.12 -11.93 -4.17
CA GLY A 212 18.71 -12.93 -3.18
C GLY A 212 18.26 -12.45 -1.81
N ARG A 213 17.21 -11.59 -1.74
CA ARG A 213 16.82 -10.92 -0.51
C ARG A 213 15.31 -11.05 -0.29
N SER A 214 14.91 -11.64 0.82
CA SER A 214 13.50 -11.85 1.14
C SER A 214 12.87 -10.78 2.03
N ARG A 215 13.68 -9.89 2.59
CA ARG A 215 13.26 -8.79 3.46
C ARG A 215 14.28 -7.66 3.45
N PRO A 216 13.89 -6.43 3.82
CA PRO A 216 14.81 -5.33 4.01
C PRO A 216 15.89 -5.68 5.05
N GLY A 217 17.13 -5.29 4.76
CA GLY A 217 18.24 -5.52 5.69
C GLY A 217 19.60 -5.15 5.09
N PRO A 218 20.62 -4.93 5.92
CA PRO A 218 21.92 -4.44 5.48
C PRO A 218 22.74 -5.49 4.72
N ALA A 219 22.63 -6.75 5.11
CA ALA A 219 23.43 -7.82 4.54
C ALA A 219 22.60 -8.75 3.65
N LEU A 220 23.22 -9.30 2.63
CA LEU A 220 22.67 -10.43 1.90
C LEU A 220 22.70 -11.69 2.81
N PRO A 221 21.74 -12.60 2.65
CA PRO A 221 21.79 -13.89 3.34
C PRO A 221 23.05 -14.66 3.00
N ASP A 222 23.75 -15.19 4.01
CA ASP A 222 24.94 -16.00 3.80
C ASP A 222 24.56 -17.43 3.36
N PRO A 223 24.85 -17.84 2.13
CA PRO A 223 24.49 -19.16 1.61
C PRO A 223 25.18 -20.32 2.35
N LYS A 224 26.20 -20.05 3.15
CA LYS A 224 26.91 -21.05 3.94
C LYS A 224 26.15 -21.46 5.19
N THR A 225 25.28 -20.58 5.70
CA THR A 225 24.43 -20.86 6.86
C THR A 225 23.09 -21.48 6.44
N GLU A 226 22.47 -22.26 7.31
CA GLU A 226 21.13 -22.80 7.09
C GLU A 226 20.10 -21.69 6.91
N SER A 227 20.05 -20.75 7.87
CA SER A 227 19.15 -19.60 7.81
C SER A 227 19.34 -18.74 6.55
N GLY A 228 20.60 -18.59 6.09
CA GLY A 228 20.88 -17.87 4.84
C GLY A 228 20.34 -18.61 3.62
N ARG A 229 20.48 -19.93 3.55
CA ARG A 229 19.89 -20.74 2.45
C ARG A 229 18.37 -20.67 2.44
N GLU A 230 17.74 -20.76 3.61
CA GLU A 230 16.28 -20.60 3.75
C GLU A 230 15.79 -19.24 3.26
N GLN A 231 16.47 -18.16 3.65
CA GLN A 231 16.15 -16.80 3.22
C GLN A 231 16.31 -16.63 1.70
N LEU A 232 17.37 -17.21 1.12
CA LEU A 232 17.60 -17.19 -0.33
C LEU A 232 16.50 -17.99 -1.05
N ALA A 233 16.17 -19.18 -0.58
CA ALA A 233 15.06 -19.98 -1.14
C ALA A 233 13.73 -19.22 -1.07
N PHE A 234 13.45 -18.58 0.05
CA PHE A 234 12.24 -17.77 0.23
C PHE A 234 12.19 -16.56 -0.72
N SER A 235 13.34 -15.89 -0.97
CA SER A 235 13.40 -14.76 -1.88
C SER A 235 13.12 -15.10 -3.34
N MET A 236 13.32 -16.36 -3.74
CA MET A 236 13.05 -16.83 -5.10
C MET A 236 11.58 -17.18 -5.34
N LEU A 237 10.77 -17.32 -4.29
CA LEU A 237 9.35 -17.63 -4.40
C LEU A 237 8.58 -16.52 -5.12
N THR A 238 7.48 -16.91 -5.76
CA THR A 238 6.48 -15.96 -6.31
C THR A 238 5.70 -15.27 -5.19
N CYS A 239 4.97 -14.19 -5.53
CA CYS A 239 4.08 -13.52 -4.57
C CYS A 239 3.11 -14.53 -3.90
N THR A 240 2.49 -15.40 -4.69
CA THR A 240 1.59 -16.47 -4.21
C THR A 240 2.30 -17.43 -3.26
N GLN A 241 3.43 -17.97 -3.68
CA GLN A 241 4.17 -18.96 -2.92
C GLN A 241 4.69 -18.45 -1.58
N GLN A 242 5.11 -17.16 -1.52
CA GLN A 242 5.53 -16.58 -0.24
C GLN A 242 4.39 -16.51 0.76
N ILE A 243 3.17 -16.19 0.33
CA ILE A 243 2.00 -16.18 1.23
C ILE A 243 1.63 -17.62 1.63
N ASP A 244 1.59 -18.55 0.67
CA ASP A 244 1.28 -19.96 0.94
C ASP A 244 2.26 -20.63 1.93
N SER A 245 3.49 -20.11 2.03
CA SER A 245 4.50 -20.58 3.00
C SER A 245 4.15 -20.25 4.46
N LYS A 246 3.11 -19.44 4.71
CA LYS A 246 2.69 -18.95 6.04
C LYS A 246 3.76 -18.12 6.76
N ALA A 247 4.71 -17.55 6.02
CA ALA A 247 5.75 -16.72 6.60
C ALA A 247 5.17 -15.47 7.29
N PHE A 248 3.99 -15.02 6.87
CA PHE A 248 3.28 -13.85 7.40
C PHE A 248 2.26 -14.15 8.50
N ALA A 249 2.21 -15.40 9.00
CA ALA A 249 1.28 -15.82 10.03
C ALA A 249 1.39 -15.08 11.37
N TYR A 250 2.42 -14.27 11.56
CA TYR A 250 2.61 -13.39 12.72
C TYR A 250 1.76 -12.12 12.68
N MET A 251 1.16 -11.77 11.53
CA MET A 251 0.23 -10.66 11.42
C MET A 251 -1.12 -11.09 11.97
N LYS A 252 -1.60 -10.45 13.04
CA LYS A 252 -2.92 -10.75 13.63
C LYS A 252 -4.05 -10.45 12.66
N HIS A 253 -4.09 -9.20 12.24
CA HIS A 253 -5.00 -8.70 11.20
C HIS A 253 -4.44 -7.42 10.58
N ILE A 254 -5.00 -7.03 9.43
CA ILE A 254 -4.60 -5.84 8.67
C ILE A 254 -5.84 -4.96 8.52
N ARG A 255 -6.09 -4.10 9.50
CA ARG A 255 -7.27 -3.23 9.55
C ARG A 255 -7.05 -1.96 10.38
N PRO A 256 -7.56 -0.81 9.90
CA PRO A 256 -8.20 -0.60 8.60
C PRO A 256 -7.19 -0.63 7.47
N ARG A 257 -7.63 -1.03 6.26
CA ARG A 257 -6.76 -1.13 5.08
C ARG A 257 -6.67 0.17 4.31
N ARG A 258 -7.71 0.97 4.35
CA ARG A 258 -7.79 2.32 3.77
C ARG A 258 -7.25 2.41 2.35
N ALA A 259 -7.87 1.70 1.38
CA ALA A 259 -7.61 1.86 -0.05
C ALA A 259 -8.21 3.20 -0.51
N LEU A 260 -7.43 4.27 -0.41
CA LEU A 260 -7.93 5.64 -0.48
C LEU A 260 -7.77 6.30 -1.84
N ILE A 261 -6.78 5.89 -2.62
CA ILE A 261 -6.38 6.62 -3.82
C ILE A 261 -6.26 5.61 -4.97
N VAL A 262 -7.04 5.81 -6.02
CA VAL A 262 -7.05 4.96 -7.22
C VAL A 262 -6.72 5.81 -8.44
N ASP A 263 -5.54 5.59 -9.00
CA ASP A 263 -5.07 6.22 -10.24
C ASP A 263 -5.35 5.28 -11.42
N GLU A 264 -6.56 5.39 -11.99
CA GLU A 264 -7.01 4.52 -13.07
C GLU A 264 -6.12 4.65 -14.32
N GLN A 265 -5.53 5.84 -14.54
CA GLN A 265 -4.64 6.08 -15.68
C GLN A 265 -3.32 5.32 -15.53
N LYS A 266 -2.77 5.26 -14.34
CA LYS A 266 -1.51 4.57 -14.03
C LYS A 266 -1.72 3.12 -13.59
N GLY A 267 -2.97 2.70 -13.38
CA GLY A 267 -3.28 1.39 -12.83
C GLY A 267 -2.76 1.24 -11.39
N LEU A 268 -2.75 2.31 -10.58
CA LEU A 268 -2.20 2.28 -9.23
C LEU A 268 -3.28 2.41 -8.17
N VAL A 269 -3.14 1.65 -7.09
CA VAL A 269 -3.93 1.82 -5.86
C VAL A 269 -2.98 2.08 -4.70
N ALA A 270 -3.16 3.21 -4.02
CA ALA A 270 -2.46 3.48 -2.78
C ALA A 270 -3.36 3.19 -1.57
N THR A 271 -2.83 2.37 -0.68
CA THR A 271 -3.48 1.98 0.58
C THR A 271 -2.65 2.46 1.76
N PHE A 272 -3.33 2.64 2.90
CA PHE A 272 -2.71 3.01 4.18
C PHE A 272 -3.14 1.98 5.24
N PRO A 273 -2.64 0.74 5.15
CA PRO A 273 -3.03 -0.33 6.05
C PRO A 273 -2.39 -0.16 7.43
N LEU A 274 -3.10 -0.65 8.45
CA LEU A 274 -2.58 -0.87 9.79
C LEU A 274 -2.39 -2.37 10.01
N PHE A 275 -1.15 -2.81 10.09
CA PHE A 275 -0.79 -4.18 10.46
C PHE A 275 -0.73 -4.30 11.97
N VAL A 276 -1.49 -5.21 12.53
CA VAL A 276 -1.54 -5.46 13.98
C VAL A 276 -0.78 -6.75 14.29
N HIS A 277 0.21 -6.62 15.16
CA HIS A 277 1.05 -7.71 15.64
C HIS A 277 0.90 -7.79 17.17
N ASP A 278 0.18 -8.80 17.66
CA ASP A 278 -0.10 -8.98 19.09
C ASP A 278 0.79 -10.03 19.76
N GLY A 279 1.86 -10.44 19.09
CA GLY A 279 2.78 -11.48 19.55
C GLY A 279 2.34 -12.90 19.23
N THR A 280 1.11 -13.10 18.73
CA THR A 280 0.65 -14.43 18.33
C THR A 280 1.12 -14.77 16.91
N ARG A 281 1.11 -16.08 16.59
CA ARG A 281 1.35 -16.59 15.25
C ARG A 281 0.30 -17.65 14.93
N ARG A 282 -0.42 -17.52 13.83
CA ARG A 282 -1.40 -18.51 13.39
C ARG A 282 -0.74 -19.88 13.23
N GLY A 283 -1.38 -20.90 13.81
CA GLY A 283 -0.89 -22.28 13.78
C GLY A 283 0.28 -22.60 14.72
N ALA A 284 0.75 -21.65 15.53
CA ALA A 284 1.73 -21.92 16.57
C ALA A 284 1.08 -22.59 17.79
N PRO A 285 1.84 -23.41 18.56
CA PRO A 285 1.40 -23.93 19.85
C PRO A 285 1.00 -22.82 20.82
N ALA A 286 0.06 -23.10 21.74
CA ALA A 286 -0.45 -22.11 22.68
C ALA A 286 0.63 -21.59 23.67
N ASP A 287 1.66 -22.38 23.93
CA ASP A 287 2.80 -22.09 24.79
C ASP A 287 4.01 -21.52 24.04
N ALA A 288 3.87 -21.23 22.73
CA ALA A 288 4.93 -20.61 21.96
C ALA A 288 5.27 -19.23 22.54
N PRO A 289 6.55 -18.86 22.61
CA PRO A 289 6.94 -17.54 23.09
C PRO A 289 6.34 -16.45 22.20
N PRO A 290 5.93 -15.30 22.77
CA PRO A 290 5.37 -14.22 21.99
C PRO A 290 6.37 -13.72 20.96
N GLY A 291 5.86 -13.46 19.75
CA GLY A 291 6.61 -12.81 18.68
C GLY A 291 6.58 -11.28 18.80
N MET A 292 6.52 -10.62 17.66
CA MET A 292 6.45 -9.15 17.55
C MET A 292 5.16 -8.63 18.19
N ILE A 293 5.27 -7.63 19.09
CA ILE A 293 4.14 -6.95 19.73
C ILE A 293 4.24 -5.47 19.39
N GLN A 294 3.60 -5.06 18.31
CA GLN A 294 3.60 -3.68 17.82
C GLN A 294 2.57 -3.54 16.70
N ASN A 295 2.27 -2.31 16.30
CA ASN A 295 1.56 -2.04 15.06
C ASN A 295 2.49 -1.42 14.03
N LEU A 296 2.22 -1.69 12.75
CA LEU A 296 2.94 -1.12 11.62
C LEU A 296 1.96 -0.39 10.71
N ILE A 297 2.28 0.85 10.38
CA ILE A 297 1.57 1.64 9.38
C ILE A 297 2.52 1.90 8.22
N THR A 298 2.02 1.77 7.02
CA THR A 298 2.78 2.01 5.81
C THR A 298 1.88 2.59 4.72
N MET A 299 2.46 3.05 3.64
CA MET A 299 1.76 3.19 2.37
C MET A 299 2.18 2.02 1.48
N GLU A 300 1.19 1.28 0.97
CA GLU A 300 1.41 0.27 -0.05
C GLU A 300 0.79 0.71 -1.37
N THR A 301 1.59 0.71 -2.42
CA THR A 301 1.14 1.01 -3.79
C THR A 301 1.13 -0.26 -4.61
N PHE A 302 -0.05 -0.60 -5.14
CA PHE A 302 -0.28 -1.74 -6.02
C PHE A 302 -0.31 -1.29 -7.47
N GLY A 303 0.49 -1.91 -8.33
CA GLY A 303 0.41 -1.74 -9.78
C GLY A 303 -0.45 -2.84 -10.39
N ILE A 304 -1.59 -2.44 -10.98
CA ILE A 304 -2.62 -3.35 -11.49
C ILE A 304 -2.77 -3.16 -12.99
N ARG A 305 -2.58 -4.22 -13.77
CA ARG A 305 -2.78 -4.29 -15.21
C ARG A 305 -3.56 -5.56 -15.56
N ASP A 306 -4.45 -5.50 -16.53
CA ASP A 306 -5.31 -6.62 -16.92
C ASP A 306 -6.07 -7.29 -15.75
N GLY A 307 -6.31 -6.51 -14.69
CA GLY A 307 -6.98 -6.97 -13.47
C GLY A 307 -6.06 -7.73 -12.50
N LEU A 308 -4.77 -7.81 -12.74
CA LEU A 308 -3.83 -8.53 -11.89
C LEU A 308 -2.80 -7.60 -11.25
N ILE A 309 -2.35 -7.93 -10.04
CA ILE A 309 -1.32 -7.22 -9.30
C ILE A 309 0.04 -7.68 -9.84
N HIS A 310 0.76 -6.79 -10.52
CA HIS A 310 2.12 -6.99 -11.02
C HIS A 310 3.19 -6.42 -10.10
N GLU A 311 2.85 -5.35 -9.38
CA GLU A 311 3.79 -4.62 -8.52
C GLU A 311 3.18 -4.36 -7.15
N VAL A 312 3.98 -4.54 -6.11
CA VAL A 312 3.68 -4.05 -4.76
C VAL A 312 4.90 -3.25 -4.28
N GLU A 313 4.70 -1.97 -3.98
CA GLU A 313 5.74 -1.09 -3.43
C GLU A 313 5.35 -0.67 -2.03
N VAL A 314 6.18 -1.01 -1.03
CA VAL A 314 5.87 -0.83 0.39
C VAL A 314 6.94 0.02 1.06
N PHE A 315 6.60 1.23 1.41
CA PHE A 315 7.32 2.14 2.30
C PHE A 315 6.50 3.40 2.61
N PRO A 316 6.81 4.18 3.69
CA PRO A 316 7.74 3.88 4.76
C PRO A 316 7.17 2.85 5.75
N PHE A 317 8.01 2.26 6.60
CA PHE A 317 7.59 1.43 7.71
C PHE A 317 7.55 2.26 8.99
N VAL A 318 6.36 2.62 9.44
CA VAL A 318 6.15 3.37 10.69
C VAL A 318 5.64 2.43 11.77
N THR A 319 6.52 2.07 12.69
CA THR A 319 6.18 1.24 13.85
C THR A 319 5.64 2.09 14.97
N VAL A 320 4.54 1.65 15.57
CA VAL A 320 3.93 2.28 16.75
C VAL A 320 3.62 1.21 17.79
N PRO A 321 3.49 1.57 19.08
CA PRO A 321 3.13 0.62 20.12
C PRO A 321 1.84 -0.15 19.80
N TYR A 322 1.76 -1.41 20.22
CA TYR A 322 0.53 -2.20 20.12
C TYR A 322 -0.63 -1.46 20.80
N GLY A 323 -1.78 -1.44 20.13
CA GLY A 323 -2.96 -0.71 20.58
C GLY A 323 -3.05 0.74 20.09
N TRP A 324 -1.97 1.30 19.51
CA TRP A 324 -2.06 2.60 18.84
C TRP A 324 -2.67 2.45 17.45
N GLY A 325 -3.60 3.35 17.14
CA GLY A 325 -4.25 3.40 15.85
C GLY A 325 -3.43 4.14 14.79
N ASN A 326 -4.02 4.25 13.61
CA ASN A 326 -3.44 4.94 12.46
C ASN A 326 -3.62 6.48 12.48
N GLY A 327 -4.19 7.05 13.55
CA GLY A 327 -4.48 8.47 13.65
C GLY A 327 -5.73 8.94 12.89
N TRP A 328 -6.37 8.09 12.07
CA TRP A 328 -7.52 8.47 11.21
C TRP A 328 -8.81 7.71 11.49
N THR A 329 -8.73 6.53 12.02
CA THR A 329 -9.87 5.65 12.28
C THR A 329 -9.99 5.39 13.78
N ILE A 330 -11.15 5.70 14.36
CA ILE A 330 -11.44 5.47 15.79
C ILE A 330 -11.39 3.95 16.06
N GLY A 331 -10.74 3.56 17.17
CA GLY A 331 -10.65 2.17 17.61
C GLY A 331 -9.71 1.28 16.77
N SER A 332 -8.97 1.85 15.80
CA SER A 332 -7.92 1.08 15.11
C SER A 332 -6.74 0.81 16.06
N GLY A 333 -6.10 -0.35 15.89
CA GLY A 333 -4.87 -0.67 16.61
C GLY A 333 -4.95 -1.85 17.58
N ARG A 334 -6.13 -2.48 17.72
CA ARG A 334 -6.34 -3.68 18.57
C ARG A 334 -6.92 -4.84 17.79
#